data_4387364163d54546349d08963fce98ca
#
_entry.id   4387364163d54546349d08963fce98ca
#
_cell.length_a   1.000
_cell.length_b   1.000
_cell.length_c   1.000
_cell.angle_alpha   90.00
_cell.angle_beta   90.00
_cell.angle_gamma   90.00
#
_symmetry.space_group_name_H-M   'P 1'
#
loop_
_entity.id
_entity.type
_entity.pdbx_description
1 polymer ?
#
loop_
_entity_poly.entity_id
_entity_poly.type
_entity_poly.pdbx_seq_one_letter_code
_entity_poly.pdbx_strand_id
1 'polypeptide(L)'
;MLSRIHVFCLLNLMPLPYKISTLLYCFSRRGEVLLLRRRRQPNRGLWSPCGGKLDMAAGESPHACACREAGEETGLKLRPADLHLTGLVSEHGYQGQAHWLMFLFEVLPRLAQLPPPHREGDFAFFTPALIPSLPIPQTDAEQIWPLFWRHRGGFFAAHCHCQVGGGNRWTLEESLPRSP
;
A
#
# COMPACT_ATOMS: atom_id res chain seq x y z
N MET A 1 -12.75 -16.68 42.32
CA MET A 1 -11.46 -17.06 41.72
C MET A 1 -11.70 -17.49 40.26
N LEU A 2 -11.81 -16.53 39.34
CA LEU A 2 -11.96 -16.81 37.92
C LEU A 2 -10.63 -17.36 37.40
N SER A 3 -10.64 -18.59 36.89
CA SER A 3 -9.42 -19.29 36.48
C SER A 3 -8.72 -18.55 35.32
N ARG A 4 -7.38 -18.54 35.34
CA ARG A 4 -6.52 -17.96 34.28
C ARG A 4 -6.87 -18.40 32.85
N ILE A 5 -7.61 -19.49 32.70
CA ILE A 5 -8.06 -20.05 31.42
C ILE A 5 -9.16 -19.18 30.78
N HIS A 6 -10.05 -18.54 31.57
CA HIS A 6 -11.10 -17.68 31.03
C HIS A 6 -10.59 -16.34 30.49
N VAL A 7 -9.51 -15.83 31.06
CA VAL A 7 -8.90 -14.57 30.57
C VAL A 7 -8.20 -14.76 29.22
N PHE A 8 -7.59 -15.93 29.00
CA PHE A 8 -6.93 -16.24 27.71
C PHE A 8 -7.92 -16.44 26.55
N CYS A 9 -9.13 -16.95 26.84
CA CYS A 9 -10.18 -17.15 25.83
C CYS A 9 -10.86 -15.84 25.41
N LEU A 10 -10.93 -14.84 26.32
CA LEU A 10 -11.52 -13.54 26.04
C LEU A 10 -10.59 -12.61 25.24
N LEU A 11 -9.27 -12.79 25.34
CA LEU A 11 -8.30 -12.02 24.56
C LEU A 11 -8.30 -12.36 23.05
N ASN A 12 -8.82 -13.53 22.68
CA ASN A 12 -8.95 -13.95 21.29
C ASN A 12 -10.27 -13.52 20.62
N LEU A 13 -11.14 -12.80 21.31
CA LEU A 13 -12.46 -12.36 20.80
C LEU A 13 -12.49 -10.88 20.38
N MET A 14 -11.41 -10.13 20.55
CA MET A 14 -11.37 -8.74 20.05
C MET A 14 -11.16 -8.77 18.54
N PRO A 15 -12.03 -8.13 17.76
CA PRO A 15 -11.84 -8.05 16.32
C PRO A 15 -10.52 -7.34 16.00
N LEU A 16 -9.82 -7.83 14.98
CA LEU A 16 -8.60 -7.17 14.51
C LEU A 16 -8.93 -5.74 14.04
N PRO A 17 -8.09 -4.75 14.36
CA PRO A 17 -8.33 -3.37 13.96
C PRO A 17 -8.25 -3.23 12.44
N TYR A 18 -9.11 -2.39 11.88
CA TYR A 18 -8.99 -1.95 10.50
C TYR A 18 -8.02 -0.77 10.39
N LYS A 19 -7.12 -0.82 9.42
CA LYS A 19 -6.20 0.25 9.06
C LYS A 19 -6.47 0.67 7.63
N ILE A 20 -6.64 1.96 7.40
CA ILE A 20 -6.88 2.51 6.07
C ILE A 20 -5.67 3.31 5.66
N SER A 21 -5.19 3.10 4.44
CA SER A 21 -3.97 3.74 3.94
C SER A 21 -4.03 4.03 2.44
N THR A 22 -3.09 4.85 1.99
CA THR A 22 -2.81 5.08 0.58
C THR A 22 -1.45 4.53 0.21
N LEU A 23 -1.31 4.04 -1.02
CA LEU A 23 -0.06 3.67 -1.65
C LEU A 23 0.13 4.50 -2.92
N LEU A 24 1.30 5.13 -3.06
CA LEU A 24 1.59 6.08 -4.13
C LEU A 24 2.59 5.48 -5.11
N TYR A 25 2.13 5.17 -6.29
CA TYR A 25 2.95 4.65 -7.37
C TYR A 25 3.51 5.83 -8.18
N CYS A 26 4.68 6.29 -7.75
CA CYS A 26 5.40 7.40 -8.37
C CYS A 26 6.39 6.87 -9.42
N PHE A 27 6.51 7.57 -10.54
CA PHE A 27 7.40 7.16 -11.63
C PHE A 27 8.39 8.26 -11.98
N SER A 28 9.63 7.86 -12.31
CA SER A 28 10.60 8.74 -12.94
C SER A 28 10.19 9.09 -14.38
N ARG A 29 10.84 10.11 -14.97
CA ARG A 29 10.70 10.43 -16.40
C ARG A 29 11.12 9.29 -17.32
N ARG A 30 11.90 8.33 -16.81
CA ARG A 30 12.33 7.12 -17.54
C ARG A 30 11.38 5.94 -17.35
N GLY A 31 10.29 6.12 -16.59
CA GLY A 31 9.33 5.07 -16.29
C GLY A 31 9.75 4.12 -15.16
N GLU A 32 10.80 4.44 -14.43
CA GLU A 32 11.23 3.68 -13.25
C GLU A 32 10.28 3.98 -12.07
N VAL A 33 10.06 2.99 -11.21
CA VAL A 33 9.21 3.12 -10.03
C VAL A 33 10.03 3.62 -8.85
N LEU A 34 9.53 4.64 -8.14
CA LEU A 34 10.07 5.06 -6.86
C LEU A 34 9.59 4.11 -5.76
N LEU A 35 10.52 3.50 -5.04
CA LEU A 35 10.23 2.74 -3.83
C LEU A 35 11.01 3.26 -2.65
N LEU A 36 10.43 3.05 -1.45
CA LEU A 36 11.02 3.35 -0.15
C LEU A 36 11.41 2.04 0.54
N ARG A 37 12.68 1.90 0.94
CA ARG A 37 13.12 0.80 1.81
C ARG A 37 12.80 1.16 3.25
N ARG A 38 11.80 0.49 3.80
CA ARG A 38 11.23 0.83 5.11
C ARG A 38 12.21 0.60 6.27
N ARG A 39 12.34 1.58 7.15
CA ARG A 39 13.12 1.47 8.40
C ARG A 39 12.30 1.01 9.58
N ARG A 40 10.96 1.02 9.48
CA ARG A 40 10.02 0.71 10.58
C ARG A 40 9.03 -0.40 10.20
N GLN A 41 8.46 -1.02 11.23
CA GLN A 41 7.34 -1.94 11.06
C GLN A 41 6.04 -1.22 10.65
N PRO A 42 5.14 -1.90 9.93
CA PRO A 42 5.31 -3.21 9.33
C PRO A 42 6.31 -3.20 8.16
N ASN A 43 6.76 -4.38 7.75
CA ASN A 43 7.59 -4.55 6.54
C ASN A 43 8.98 -3.88 6.61
N ARG A 44 9.58 -3.80 7.80
CA ARG A 44 10.94 -3.26 7.98
C ARG A 44 11.94 -3.99 7.07
N GLY A 45 12.73 -3.21 6.32
CA GLY A 45 13.76 -3.73 5.40
C GLY A 45 13.23 -4.07 4.01
N LEU A 46 11.91 -4.10 3.82
CA LEU A 46 11.29 -4.35 2.52
C LEU A 46 11.09 -3.03 1.75
N TRP A 47 11.05 -3.15 0.43
CA TRP A 47 10.70 -2.06 -0.48
C TRP A 47 9.19 -1.98 -0.65
N SER A 48 8.63 -0.78 -0.62
CA SER A 48 7.21 -0.53 -0.88
C SER A 48 7.02 0.82 -1.55
N PRO A 49 5.87 1.04 -2.22
CA PRO A 49 5.46 2.39 -2.63
C PRO A 49 5.44 3.34 -1.42
N CYS A 50 5.60 4.64 -1.68
CA CYS A 50 5.35 5.70 -0.71
C CYS A 50 3.88 5.67 -0.24
N GLY A 51 3.58 6.36 0.85
CA GLY A 51 2.23 6.53 1.33
C GLY A 51 2.07 6.23 2.81
N GLY A 52 0.88 6.44 3.32
CA GLY A 52 0.63 6.33 4.75
C GLY A 52 -0.83 6.11 5.09
N LYS A 53 -1.10 6.17 6.39
CA LYS A 53 -2.45 5.98 6.92
C LYS A 53 -3.25 7.27 6.86
N LEU A 54 -4.55 7.12 6.62
CA LEU A 54 -5.48 8.23 6.78
C LEU A 54 -5.50 8.75 8.22
N ASP A 55 -5.61 10.06 8.37
CA ASP A 55 -5.96 10.67 9.65
C ASP A 55 -7.45 10.45 9.92
N MET A 56 -7.73 9.35 10.62
CA MET A 56 -9.11 8.95 10.93
C MET A 56 -9.82 9.96 11.85
N ALA A 57 -9.06 10.64 12.72
CA ALA A 57 -9.64 11.61 13.64
C ALA A 57 -10.08 12.89 12.91
N ALA A 58 -9.35 13.28 11.88
CA ALA A 58 -9.69 14.41 11.02
C ALA A 58 -10.73 14.06 9.94
N GLY A 59 -11.10 12.78 9.78
CA GLY A 59 -11.97 12.35 8.67
C GLY A 59 -11.33 12.56 7.30
N GLU A 60 -10.01 12.37 7.21
CA GLU A 60 -9.23 12.60 6.00
C GLU A 60 -9.70 11.72 4.84
N SER A 61 -9.85 12.29 3.64
CA SER A 61 -10.17 11.51 2.45
C SER A 61 -8.94 10.80 1.90
N PRO A 62 -9.09 9.68 1.15
CA PRO A 62 -7.95 9.00 0.52
C PRO A 62 -7.12 9.90 -0.39
N HIS A 63 -7.73 10.81 -1.15
CA HIS A 63 -7.00 11.76 -1.99
C HIS A 63 -6.24 12.81 -1.17
N ALA A 64 -6.84 13.31 -0.08
CA ALA A 64 -6.16 14.26 0.81
C ALA A 64 -4.95 13.61 1.47
N CYS A 65 -5.11 12.38 1.98
CA CYS A 65 -4.02 11.57 2.52
C CYS A 65 -2.89 11.38 1.49
N ALA A 66 -3.23 10.98 0.27
CA ALA A 66 -2.25 10.77 -0.81
C ALA A 66 -1.46 12.06 -1.13
N CYS A 67 -2.14 13.21 -1.19
CA CYS A 67 -1.48 14.50 -1.40
C CYS A 67 -0.56 14.88 -0.23
N ARG A 68 -1.02 14.70 1.01
CA ARG A 68 -0.24 14.98 2.22
C ARG A 68 1.01 14.10 2.29
N GLU A 69 0.86 12.77 2.17
CA GLU A 69 1.95 11.81 2.23
C GLU A 69 2.98 12.04 1.10
N ALA A 70 2.52 12.36 -0.12
CA ALA A 70 3.42 12.74 -1.21
C ALA A 70 4.27 13.96 -0.83
N GLY A 71 3.66 14.98 -0.22
CA GLY A 71 4.36 16.18 0.25
C GLY A 71 5.37 15.87 1.36
N GLU A 72 4.96 15.10 2.37
CA GLU A 72 5.77 14.76 3.52
C GLU A 72 6.96 13.88 3.17
N GLU A 73 6.74 12.82 2.36
CA GLU A 73 7.79 11.85 2.03
C GLU A 73 8.67 12.28 0.87
N THR A 74 8.10 12.89 -0.18
CA THR A 74 8.82 13.15 -1.43
C THR A 74 9.02 14.63 -1.77
N GLY A 75 8.34 15.52 -1.05
CA GLY A 75 8.32 16.96 -1.35
C GLY A 75 7.42 17.33 -2.53
N LEU A 76 6.69 16.38 -3.13
CA LEU A 76 5.76 16.66 -4.22
C LEU A 76 4.53 17.40 -3.72
N LYS A 77 4.22 18.52 -4.36
CA LYS A 77 2.97 19.27 -4.11
C LYS A 77 1.92 18.82 -5.12
N LEU A 78 1.10 17.84 -4.73
CA LEU A 78 0.07 17.27 -5.58
C LEU A 78 -1.30 17.87 -5.28
N ARG A 79 -2.13 17.92 -6.30
CA ARG A 79 -3.58 18.17 -6.21
C ARG A 79 -4.32 16.83 -6.45
N PRO A 80 -5.58 16.68 -6.04
CA PRO A 80 -6.35 15.46 -6.32
C PRO A 80 -6.38 15.08 -7.81
N ALA A 81 -6.38 16.07 -8.72
CA ALA A 81 -6.33 15.84 -10.18
C ALA A 81 -4.99 15.26 -10.69
N ASP A 82 -3.94 15.30 -9.88
CA ASP A 82 -2.62 14.74 -10.20
C ASP A 82 -2.54 13.25 -9.79
N LEU A 83 -3.63 12.67 -9.29
CA LEU A 83 -3.75 11.30 -8.80
C LEU A 83 -4.77 10.53 -9.64
N HIS A 84 -4.42 9.30 -10.02
CA HIS A 84 -5.36 8.35 -10.60
C HIS A 84 -5.53 7.16 -9.64
N LEU A 85 -6.75 6.92 -9.16
CA LEU A 85 -7.06 5.75 -8.33
C LEU A 85 -7.07 4.52 -9.24
N THR A 86 -6.00 3.74 -9.18
CA THR A 86 -5.82 2.54 -9.99
C THR A 86 -6.38 1.30 -9.31
N GLY A 87 -6.40 1.26 -7.98
CA GLY A 87 -6.89 0.08 -7.27
C GLY A 87 -7.36 0.34 -5.86
N LEU A 88 -8.23 -0.56 -5.40
CA LEU A 88 -8.66 -0.72 -4.03
C LEU A 88 -8.37 -2.15 -3.58
N VAL A 89 -7.60 -2.31 -2.52
CA VAL A 89 -7.23 -3.63 -1.99
C VAL A 89 -7.63 -3.73 -0.53
N SER A 90 -8.39 -4.76 -0.19
CA SER A 90 -8.67 -5.11 1.20
C SER A 90 -7.91 -6.38 1.60
N GLU A 91 -7.25 -6.35 2.77
CA GLU A 91 -6.55 -7.49 3.34
C GLU A 91 -7.16 -7.88 4.67
N HIS A 92 -7.70 -9.10 4.74
CA HIS A 92 -8.20 -9.69 5.98
C HIS A 92 -7.07 -10.38 6.74
N GLY A 93 -6.79 -9.93 7.96
CA GLY A 93 -5.87 -10.63 8.87
C GLY A 93 -4.39 -10.54 8.50
N TYR A 94 -3.94 -9.45 7.90
CA TYR A 94 -2.53 -9.27 7.53
C TYR A 94 -1.59 -9.49 8.72
N GLN A 95 -0.66 -10.42 8.59
CA GLN A 95 0.28 -10.86 9.64
C GLN A 95 -0.42 -11.28 10.96
N GLY A 96 -1.72 -11.61 10.93
CA GLY A 96 -2.50 -11.91 12.14
C GLY A 96 -2.74 -10.71 13.06
N GLN A 97 -2.49 -9.47 12.61
CA GLN A 97 -2.47 -8.29 13.48
C GLN A 97 -3.53 -7.24 13.13
N ALA A 98 -3.93 -7.14 11.87
CA ALA A 98 -4.85 -6.10 11.40
C ALA A 98 -5.53 -6.48 10.10
N HIS A 99 -6.67 -5.82 9.82
CA HIS A 99 -7.21 -5.70 8.48
C HIS A 99 -6.69 -4.43 7.83
N TRP A 100 -6.51 -4.44 6.51
CA TRP A 100 -6.13 -3.26 5.77
C TRP A 100 -7.13 -2.95 4.68
N LEU A 101 -7.34 -1.66 4.43
CA LEU A 101 -7.98 -1.14 3.24
C LEU A 101 -7.02 -0.14 2.60
N MET A 102 -6.57 -0.43 1.40
CA MET A 102 -5.51 0.32 0.73
C MET A 102 -6.04 0.92 -0.57
N PHE A 103 -5.86 2.23 -0.72
CA PHE A 103 -6.13 2.98 -1.94
C PHE A 103 -4.83 3.14 -2.71
N LEU A 104 -4.77 2.60 -3.92
CA LEU A 104 -3.57 2.57 -4.76
C LEU A 104 -3.67 3.68 -5.82
N PHE A 105 -2.83 4.69 -5.69
CA PHE A 105 -2.83 5.84 -6.60
C PHE A 105 -1.61 5.83 -7.54
N GLU A 106 -1.81 5.88 -8.85
CA GLU A 106 -0.77 6.32 -9.77
C GLU A 106 -0.63 7.84 -9.65
N VAL A 107 0.60 8.30 -9.38
CA VAL A 107 0.95 9.74 -9.40
C VAL A 107 1.28 10.12 -10.84
N LEU A 108 0.47 10.99 -11.42
CA LEU A 108 0.58 11.38 -12.84
C LEU A 108 1.83 12.22 -13.15
N PRO A 109 2.20 13.23 -12.32
CA PRO A 109 3.48 13.94 -12.47
C PRO A 109 4.68 13.00 -12.34
N ARG A 110 5.69 13.19 -13.20
CA ARG A 110 6.90 12.35 -13.23
C ARG A 110 8.04 13.01 -12.46
N LEU A 111 8.70 12.23 -11.63
CA LEU A 111 9.86 12.66 -10.87
C LEU A 111 11.07 12.87 -11.80
N ALA A 112 11.77 14.01 -11.64
CA ALA A 112 13.01 14.28 -12.37
C ALA A 112 14.23 13.65 -11.68
N GLN A 113 14.17 13.49 -10.37
CA GLN A 113 15.27 13.00 -9.51
C GLN A 113 14.70 12.29 -8.28
N LEU A 114 15.55 11.58 -7.56
CA LEU A 114 15.18 10.98 -6.27
C LEU A 114 14.77 12.07 -5.28
N PRO A 115 13.74 11.81 -4.47
CA PRO A 115 13.42 12.65 -3.33
C PRO A 115 14.60 12.73 -2.34
N PRO A 116 14.66 13.77 -1.50
CA PRO A 116 15.64 13.82 -0.41
C PRO A 116 15.43 12.65 0.56
N PRO A 117 16.49 12.28 1.33
CA PRO A 117 16.37 11.23 2.33
C PRO A 117 15.22 11.49 3.31
N HIS A 118 14.46 10.45 3.65
CA HIS A 118 13.34 10.55 4.57
C HIS A 118 13.56 9.70 5.82
N ARG A 119 12.96 10.12 6.96
CA ARG A 119 13.08 9.42 8.25
C ARG A 119 12.53 7.97 8.22
N GLU A 120 11.61 7.68 7.29
CA GLU A 120 10.97 6.37 7.17
C GLU A 120 11.77 5.37 6.36
N GLY A 121 12.75 5.84 5.56
CA GLY A 121 13.57 4.96 4.76
C GLY A 121 14.42 5.65 3.70
N ASP A 122 15.00 4.83 2.84
CA ASP A 122 15.83 5.24 1.73
C ASP A 122 15.09 5.01 0.41
N PHE A 123 15.10 6.01 -0.46
CA PHE A 123 14.48 5.93 -1.77
C PHE A 123 15.42 5.35 -2.82
N ALA A 124 14.84 4.60 -3.75
CA ALA A 124 15.52 4.21 -4.97
C ALA A 124 14.51 4.10 -6.13
N PHE A 125 15.02 4.30 -7.36
CA PHE A 125 14.27 4.00 -8.58
C PHE A 125 14.59 2.58 -9.06
N PHE A 126 13.57 1.85 -9.48
CA PHE A 126 13.70 0.52 -10.04
C PHE A 126 12.94 0.43 -11.37
N THR A 127 13.52 -0.23 -12.35
CA THR A 127 12.77 -0.58 -13.56
C THR A 127 11.65 -1.56 -13.20
N PRO A 128 10.49 -1.50 -13.87
CA PRO A 128 9.39 -2.43 -13.62
C PRO A 128 9.80 -3.91 -13.63
N ALA A 129 10.74 -4.28 -14.49
CA ALA A 129 11.23 -5.65 -14.61
C ALA A 129 11.98 -6.16 -13.35
N LEU A 130 12.53 -5.26 -12.52
CA LEU A 130 13.23 -5.64 -11.29
C LEU A 130 12.31 -5.83 -10.09
N ILE A 131 11.09 -5.27 -10.11
CA ILE A 131 10.17 -5.32 -8.97
C ILE A 131 9.95 -6.75 -8.43
N PRO A 132 9.72 -7.78 -9.25
CA PRO A 132 9.50 -9.14 -8.76
C PRO A 132 10.71 -9.76 -8.03
N SER A 133 11.93 -9.23 -8.25
CA SER A 133 13.16 -9.73 -7.62
C SER A 133 13.52 -8.99 -6.33
N LEU A 134 12.82 -7.91 -6.00
CA LEU A 134 13.09 -7.13 -4.80
C LEU A 134 12.49 -7.79 -3.55
N PRO A 135 13.09 -7.58 -2.37
CA PRO A 135 12.46 -7.91 -1.11
C PRO A 135 11.29 -6.94 -0.86
N ILE A 136 10.10 -7.34 -1.29
CA ILE A 136 8.82 -6.61 -1.13
C ILE A 136 7.85 -7.45 -0.27
N PRO A 137 6.79 -6.86 0.30
CA PRO A 137 5.77 -7.63 1.02
C PRO A 137 5.18 -8.74 0.15
N GLN A 138 4.85 -9.87 0.78
CA GLN A 138 4.36 -11.06 0.07
C GLN A 138 3.10 -10.76 -0.74
N THR A 139 2.12 -10.07 -0.16
CA THR A 139 0.88 -9.71 -0.85
C THR A 139 1.12 -8.78 -2.03
N ASP A 140 2.10 -7.86 -1.90
CA ASP A 140 2.52 -6.98 -3.00
C ASP A 140 3.09 -7.80 -4.16
N ALA A 141 3.98 -8.77 -3.86
CA ALA A 141 4.60 -9.61 -4.87
C ALA A 141 3.60 -10.56 -5.55
N GLU A 142 2.68 -11.15 -4.77
CA GLU A 142 1.72 -12.14 -5.27
C GLU A 142 0.71 -11.55 -6.24
N GLN A 143 0.09 -10.40 -5.87
CA GLN A 143 -1.03 -9.88 -6.64
C GLN A 143 -1.07 -8.36 -6.78
N ILE A 144 -0.65 -7.56 -5.79
CA ILE A 144 -0.87 -6.10 -5.84
C ILE A 144 -0.11 -5.50 -7.04
N TRP A 145 1.18 -5.81 -7.21
CA TRP A 145 1.95 -5.36 -8.36
C TRP A 145 1.44 -5.91 -9.70
N PRO A 146 1.17 -7.22 -9.86
CA PRO A 146 0.56 -7.75 -11.08
C PRO A 146 -0.77 -7.08 -11.45
N LEU A 147 -1.65 -6.85 -10.48
CA LEU A 147 -2.94 -6.18 -10.71
C LEU A 147 -2.75 -4.70 -11.05
N PHE A 148 -1.86 -3.99 -10.35
CA PHE A 148 -1.53 -2.60 -10.66
C PHE A 148 -1.07 -2.43 -12.12
N TRP A 149 -0.12 -3.26 -12.58
CA TRP A 149 0.36 -3.18 -13.95
C TRP A 149 -0.73 -3.48 -14.98
N ARG A 150 -1.55 -4.48 -14.72
CA ARG A 150 -2.65 -4.88 -15.61
C ARG A 150 -3.70 -3.79 -15.76
N HIS A 151 -4.00 -3.07 -14.68
CA HIS A 151 -5.08 -2.09 -14.61
C HIS A 151 -4.58 -0.64 -14.60
N ARG A 152 -3.32 -0.42 -14.90
CA ARG A 152 -2.74 0.92 -14.93
C ARG A 152 -3.49 1.82 -15.93
N GLY A 153 -4.01 2.98 -15.44
CA GLY A 153 -4.89 3.86 -16.19
C GLY A 153 -6.36 3.41 -16.25
N GLY A 154 -6.69 2.28 -15.64
CA GLY A 154 -8.04 1.79 -15.35
C GLY A 154 -8.25 1.66 -13.85
N PHE A 155 -9.04 0.65 -13.42
CA PHE A 155 -9.32 0.43 -11.99
C PHE A 155 -9.50 -1.06 -11.71
N PHE A 156 -9.15 -1.49 -10.49
CA PHE A 156 -9.52 -2.79 -9.94
C PHE A 156 -9.87 -2.69 -8.45
N ALA A 157 -10.74 -3.61 -7.99
CA ALA A 157 -10.91 -3.91 -6.58
C ALA A 157 -10.57 -5.38 -6.33
N ALA A 158 -9.80 -5.64 -5.26
CA ALA A 158 -9.39 -6.99 -4.89
C ALA A 158 -9.42 -7.20 -3.38
N HIS A 159 -9.72 -8.44 -2.99
CA HIS A 159 -9.70 -8.88 -1.60
C HIS A 159 -8.69 -10.00 -1.40
N CYS A 160 -7.90 -9.90 -0.33
CA CYS A 160 -6.98 -10.92 0.13
C CYS A 160 -7.39 -11.46 1.50
N HIS A 161 -7.63 -12.76 1.59
CA HIS A 161 -7.68 -13.44 2.86
C HIS A 161 -6.28 -13.93 3.20
N CYS A 162 -5.57 -13.16 4.05
CA CYS A 162 -4.20 -13.44 4.45
C CYS A 162 -4.16 -14.65 5.40
N GLN A 163 -3.21 -15.56 5.16
CA GLN A 163 -2.97 -16.71 6.03
C GLN A 163 -1.57 -16.61 6.64
N VAL A 164 -1.50 -16.81 7.95
CA VAL A 164 -0.22 -16.87 8.64
C VAL A 164 0.54 -18.11 8.13
N GLY A 165 1.76 -17.90 7.62
CA GLY A 165 2.57 -18.98 7.04
C GLY A 165 2.44 -19.14 5.53
N GLY A 166 1.64 -18.31 4.85
CA GLY A 166 1.47 -18.32 3.39
C GLY A 166 0.18 -18.99 2.92
N GLY A 167 -0.02 -19.01 1.60
CA GLY A 167 -1.25 -19.55 1.01
C GLY A 167 -2.41 -18.54 1.00
N ASN A 168 -2.10 -17.24 0.83
CA ASN A 168 -3.09 -16.18 0.71
C ASN A 168 -4.11 -16.48 -0.39
N ARG A 169 -5.40 -16.21 -0.11
CA ARG A 169 -6.47 -16.36 -1.10
C ARG A 169 -6.89 -15.01 -1.60
N TRP A 170 -6.84 -14.83 -2.91
CA TRP A 170 -7.16 -13.60 -3.60
C TRP A 170 -8.47 -13.72 -4.38
N THR A 171 -9.27 -12.66 -4.34
CA THR A 171 -10.46 -12.47 -5.17
C THR A 171 -10.34 -11.13 -5.87
N LEU A 172 -10.41 -11.13 -7.19
CA LEU A 172 -10.60 -9.91 -7.97
C LEU A 172 -12.11 -9.62 -8.00
N GLU A 173 -12.51 -8.55 -7.32
CA GLU A 173 -13.93 -8.20 -7.12
C GLU A 173 -14.44 -7.29 -8.24
N GLU A 174 -13.57 -6.42 -8.77
CA GLU A 174 -13.90 -5.53 -9.88
C GLU A 174 -12.68 -5.32 -10.78
N SER A 175 -12.92 -5.18 -12.07
CA SER A 175 -11.89 -4.96 -13.09
C SER A 175 -12.44 -4.06 -14.20
N LEU A 176 -11.96 -2.82 -14.23
CA LEU A 176 -12.27 -1.84 -15.26
C LEU A 176 -11.00 -1.56 -16.06
N PRO A 177 -10.94 -1.94 -17.35
CA PRO A 177 -9.78 -1.65 -18.17
C PRO A 177 -9.64 -0.14 -18.40
N ARG A 178 -8.45 0.27 -18.84
CA ARG A 178 -8.21 1.64 -19.28
C ARG A 178 -9.22 2.01 -20.37
N SER A 179 -9.87 3.18 -20.22
CA SER A 179 -10.65 3.73 -21.33
C SER A 179 -9.75 3.98 -22.52
N PRO A 180 -10.23 3.69 -23.75
CA PRO A 180 -9.49 3.86 -24.98
C PRO A 180 -9.07 5.32 -25.24
#